data_d599cde666330355792a28587367d2de
#
_entry.id   d599cde666330355792a28587367d2de
#
_cell.length_a   1.000
_cell.length_b   1.000
_cell.length_c   1.000
_cell.angle_alpha   90.00
_cell.angle_beta   90.00
_cell.angle_gamma   90.00
#
_symmetry.space_group_name_H-M   'P 1'
#
loop_
_entity.id
_entity.type
_entity.pdbx_description
1 polymer ?
#
loop_
_entity_poly.entity_id
_entity_poly.type
_entity_poly.pdbx_seq_one_letter_code
_entity_poly.pdbx_strand_id
1 'polypeptide(L)'
;MRVPIRLQPLVAEAFAPFGNVISAAGSPDKLINQGLCERFHDRATMDFADGRAGISLFKGVPRTLPLKLEMVERHPDGSQAFLPMSRHPFVVVVAPDEGGKPGRPLAFLTQVGQGVNYNRGTWHGVLTPLHEPALFAVIDRIGDGDNLEEHWFDTPFVIETD
;
A
#
# COMPACT_ATOMS: atom_id res chain seq x y z
N MET A 1 24.44 11.75 6.01
CA MET A 1 23.76 11.43 7.30
C MET A 1 22.65 10.46 6.99
N ARG A 2 22.47 9.39 7.78
CA ARG A 2 21.32 8.47 7.61
C ARG A 2 20.12 9.03 8.36
N VAL A 3 18.95 9.03 7.73
CA VAL A 3 17.69 9.39 8.39
C VAL A 3 16.86 8.11 8.55
N PRO A 4 16.91 7.48 9.73
CA PRO A 4 16.27 6.20 9.93
C PRO A 4 14.74 6.33 10.02
N ILE A 5 14.05 5.34 9.49
CA ILE A 5 12.61 5.11 9.67
C ILE A 5 12.47 3.71 10.24
N ARG A 6 11.85 3.60 11.39
CA ARG A 6 11.56 2.30 12.00
C ARG A 6 10.36 1.65 11.35
N LEU A 7 10.51 0.38 11.05
CA LEU A 7 9.44 -0.45 10.54
C LEU A 7 8.46 -0.77 11.67
N GLN A 8 7.17 -0.46 11.46
CA GLN A 8 6.10 -0.65 12.44
C GLN A 8 5.13 -1.72 11.94
N PRO A 9 4.43 -2.43 12.83
CA PRO A 9 3.31 -3.28 12.41
C PRO A 9 2.23 -2.45 11.73
N LEU A 10 1.65 -2.98 10.65
CA LEU A 10 0.54 -2.32 9.97
C LEU A 10 -0.75 -2.49 10.79
N VAL A 11 -1.30 -1.37 11.25
CA VAL A 11 -2.60 -1.33 11.95
C VAL A 11 -3.51 -0.29 11.30
N ALA A 12 -4.81 -0.59 11.25
CA ALA A 12 -5.79 0.23 10.54
C ALA A 12 -5.84 1.68 11.02
N GLU A 13 -5.74 1.89 12.33
CA GLU A 13 -5.80 3.23 12.93
C GLU A 13 -4.63 4.12 12.51
N ALA A 14 -3.42 3.56 12.48
CA ALA A 14 -2.22 4.30 12.07
C ALA A 14 -2.20 4.56 10.56
N PHE A 15 -2.82 3.70 9.77
CA PHE A 15 -2.89 3.79 8.32
C PHE A 15 -4.08 4.63 7.82
N ALA A 16 -5.07 4.92 8.66
CA ALA A 16 -6.31 5.60 8.28
C ALA A 16 -6.12 6.91 7.50
N PRO A 17 -5.12 7.77 7.80
CA PRO A 17 -4.89 8.99 7.01
C PRO A 17 -4.45 8.73 5.56
N PHE A 18 -3.96 7.53 5.27
CA PHE A 18 -3.35 7.16 3.99
C PHE A 18 -4.21 6.24 3.14
N GLY A 19 -5.15 5.54 3.76
CA GLY A 19 -6.00 4.58 3.07
C GLY A 19 -6.58 3.53 4.00
N ASN A 20 -6.83 2.35 3.42
CA ASN A 20 -7.47 1.24 4.10
C ASN A 20 -6.50 0.06 4.24
N VAL A 21 -6.58 -0.63 5.35
CA VAL A 21 -6.01 -1.97 5.50
C VAL A 21 -7.07 -2.99 5.08
N ILE A 22 -6.73 -3.84 4.11
CA ILE A 22 -7.62 -4.85 3.59
C ILE A 22 -7.27 -6.16 4.27
N SER A 23 -8.19 -6.69 5.07
CA SER A 23 -7.96 -7.87 5.89
C SER A 23 -9.25 -8.62 6.16
N ALA A 24 -9.15 -9.92 6.27
CA ALA A 24 -10.22 -10.82 6.76
C ALA A 24 -10.02 -11.15 8.25
N ALA A 25 -9.50 -10.21 9.03
CA ALA A 25 -9.32 -10.38 10.46
C ALA A 25 -10.60 -10.05 11.22
N GLY A 26 -10.77 -10.69 12.37
CA GLY A 26 -11.95 -10.51 13.21
C GLY A 26 -13.17 -11.28 12.72
N SER A 27 -14.35 -10.81 13.09
CA SER A 27 -15.61 -11.44 12.69
C SER A 27 -16.06 -10.96 11.31
N PRO A 28 -16.63 -11.83 10.48
CA PRO A 28 -17.19 -11.42 9.20
C PRO A 28 -18.42 -10.53 9.40
N ASP A 29 -18.67 -9.64 8.43
CA ASP A 29 -19.88 -8.82 8.44
C ASP A 29 -21.12 -9.67 8.14
N LYS A 30 -20.96 -10.72 7.35
CA LYS A 30 -22.07 -11.55 6.94
C LYS A 30 -21.62 -12.96 6.55
N LEU A 31 -22.44 -13.95 6.92
CA LEU A 31 -22.36 -15.28 6.35
C LEU A 31 -23.28 -15.34 5.13
N ILE A 32 -22.74 -15.82 4.02
CA ILE A 32 -23.46 -16.01 2.76
C ILE A 32 -23.35 -17.47 2.28
N ASN A 33 -24.03 -17.81 1.19
CA ASN A 33 -24.02 -19.16 0.64
C ASN A 33 -24.36 -20.23 1.69
N GLN A 34 -25.43 -19.99 2.45
CA GLN A 34 -25.93 -20.92 3.49
C GLN A 34 -24.88 -21.20 4.60
N GLY A 35 -24.07 -20.19 4.92
CA GLY A 35 -23.02 -20.30 5.95
C GLY A 35 -21.70 -20.86 5.45
N LEU A 36 -21.59 -21.11 4.15
CA LEU A 36 -20.36 -21.67 3.57
C LEU A 36 -19.31 -20.61 3.20
N CYS A 37 -19.65 -19.32 3.36
CA CYS A 37 -18.73 -18.23 3.05
C CYS A 37 -18.88 -17.09 4.05
N GLU A 38 -17.77 -16.68 4.63
CA GLU A 38 -17.64 -15.51 5.46
C GLU A 38 -17.34 -14.29 4.57
N ARG A 39 -18.18 -13.26 4.65
CA ARG A 39 -17.98 -12.04 3.88
C ARG A 39 -17.45 -10.92 4.77
N PHE A 40 -16.26 -10.44 4.47
CA PHE A 40 -15.66 -9.22 5.02
C PHE A 40 -15.93 -8.10 4.01
N HIS A 41 -17.02 -7.38 4.25
CA HIS A 41 -17.64 -6.49 3.26
C HIS A 41 -16.91 -5.15 3.16
N ASP A 42 -16.71 -4.65 1.92
CA ASP A 42 -16.30 -3.28 1.59
C ASP A 42 -15.09 -2.79 2.41
N ARG A 43 -14.01 -3.55 2.38
CA ARG A 43 -12.80 -3.27 3.18
C ARG A 43 -11.95 -2.11 2.65
N ALA A 44 -12.24 -1.63 1.45
CA ALA A 44 -11.54 -0.51 0.86
C ALA A 44 -12.47 0.27 -0.06
N THR A 45 -12.29 1.59 -0.10
CA THR A 45 -13.04 2.47 -0.99
C THR A 45 -12.18 2.81 -2.20
N MET A 46 -12.65 2.45 -3.40
CA MET A 46 -12.02 2.85 -4.64
C MET A 46 -12.53 4.23 -5.05
N ASP A 47 -11.61 5.14 -5.35
CA ASP A 47 -11.92 6.53 -5.75
C ASP A 47 -11.12 6.90 -7.01
N PHE A 48 -11.81 7.26 -8.08
CA PHE A 48 -11.21 7.67 -9.35
C PHE A 48 -11.81 8.99 -9.82
N ALA A 49 -10.96 9.89 -10.32
CA ALA A 49 -11.41 11.15 -10.92
C ALA A 49 -12.27 10.88 -12.17
N ASP A 50 -11.84 9.91 -12.96
CA ASP A 50 -12.48 9.42 -14.18
C ASP A 50 -11.94 8.02 -14.50
N GLY A 51 -12.27 7.49 -15.68
CA GLY A 51 -11.82 6.17 -16.08
C GLY A 51 -12.61 5.04 -15.43
N ARG A 52 -11.97 3.92 -15.23
CA ARG A 52 -12.57 2.71 -14.66
C ARG A 52 -11.59 1.95 -13.77
N ALA A 53 -12.11 1.07 -12.94
CA ALA A 53 -11.27 0.10 -12.24
C ALA A 53 -10.70 -0.94 -13.21
N GLY A 54 -9.44 -1.29 -13.02
CA GLY A 54 -8.78 -2.40 -13.68
C GLY A 54 -8.06 -3.27 -12.67
N ILE A 55 -7.86 -4.54 -13.01
CA ILE A 55 -7.08 -5.48 -12.21
C ILE A 55 -5.82 -5.82 -13.00
N SER A 56 -4.67 -5.58 -12.36
CA SER A 56 -3.36 -5.96 -12.89
C SER A 56 -2.69 -6.94 -11.93
N LEU A 57 -1.74 -7.71 -12.43
CA LEU A 57 -0.89 -8.56 -11.61
C LEU A 57 0.52 -7.97 -11.61
N PHE A 58 1.02 -7.69 -10.42
CA PHE A 58 2.39 -7.22 -10.22
C PHE A 58 3.24 -8.36 -9.66
N LYS A 59 4.32 -8.65 -10.35
CA LYS A 59 5.32 -9.62 -9.90
C LYS A 59 6.56 -8.84 -9.46
N GLY A 60 6.67 -8.63 -8.15
CA GLY A 60 7.74 -7.82 -7.58
C GLY A 60 9.05 -8.60 -7.44
N VAL A 61 10.12 -7.85 -7.20
CA VAL A 61 11.43 -8.41 -6.84
C VAL A 61 11.66 -8.16 -5.35
N PRO A 62 11.92 -9.20 -4.56
CA PRO A 62 12.16 -9.04 -3.13
C PRO A 62 13.31 -8.08 -2.83
N ARG A 63 13.11 -7.28 -1.79
CA ARG A 63 14.10 -6.34 -1.27
C ARG A 63 14.58 -6.83 0.10
N THR A 64 15.68 -6.28 0.57
CA THR A 64 16.27 -6.61 1.87
C THR A 64 16.30 -5.40 2.78
N LEU A 65 16.18 -5.65 4.08
CA LEU A 65 16.37 -4.62 5.11
C LEU A 65 17.81 -4.67 5.63
N PRO A 66 18.40 -3.52 6.01
CA PRO A 66 17.86 -2.17 5.91
C PRO A 66 17.70 -1.72 4.45
N LEU A 67 16.61 -0.99 4.15
CA LEU A 67 16.27 -0.57 2.81
C LEU A 67 16.41 0.94 2.65
N LYS A 68 17.13 1.35 1.62
CA LYS A 68 17.24 2.77 1.24
C LYS A 68 15.96 3.20 0.50
N LEU A 69 15.28 4.20 1.04
CA LEU A 69 14.11 4.83 0.43
C LEU A 69 14.55 6.13 -0.25
N GLU A 70 14.61 6.12 -1.57
CA GLU A 70 15.08 7.24 -2.36
C GLU A 70 13.95 8.10 -2.91
N MET A 71 12.75 7.52 -3.06
CA MET A 71 11.62 8.20 -3.66
C MET A 71 10.29 7.66 -3.16
N VAL A 72 9.27 8.47 -3.32
CA VAL A 72 7.85 8.09 -3.22
C VAL A 72 7.11 8.61 -4.43
N GLU A 73 5.96 8.03 -4.71
CA GLU A 73 5.09 8.42 -5.81
C GLU A 73 3.65 8.61 -5.31
N ARG A 74 2.83 9.27 -6.12
CA ARG A 74 1.38 9.32 -5.90
C ARG A 74 0.63 9.28 -7.21
N HIS A 75 -0.65 8.90 -7.13
CA HIS A 75 -1.57 8.85 -8.26
C HIS A 75 -2.70 9.87 -8.02
N PRO A 76 -2.64 11.06 -8.67
CA PRO A 76 -3.61 12.13 -8.44
C PRO A 76 -5.06 11.79 -8.83
N ASP A 77 -5.23 10.87 -9.77
CA ASP A 77 -6.52 10.56 -10.37
C ASP A 77 -7.16 9.26 -9.86
N GLY A 78 -6.51 8.54 -8.97
CA GLY A 78 -7.09 7.30 -8.48
C GLY A 78 -6.42 6.70 -7.25
N SER A 79 -7.22 5.98 -6.49
CA SER A 79 -6.76 5.08 -5.44
C SER A 79 -6.09 3.84 -6.04
N GLN A 80 -5.29 3.14 -5.24
CA GLN A 80 -4.59 1.94 -5.68
C GLN A 80 -4.55 0.90 -4.57
N ALA A 81 -5.13 -0.26 -4.83
CA ALA A 81 -5.18 -1.36 -3.88
C ALA A 81 -4.19 -2.46 -4.26
N PHE A 82 -3.45 -2.96 -3.27
CA PHE A 82 -2.52 -4.07 -3.38
C PHE A 82 -2.98 -5.22 -2.50
N LEU A 83 -3.23 -6.37 -3.12
CA LEU A 83 -3.61 -7.61 -2.44
C LEU A 83 -2.53 -8.67 -2.66
N PRO A 84 -1.82 -9.12 -1.60
CA PRO A 84 -0.82 -10.16 -1.76
C PRO A 84 -1.49 -11.47 -2.16
N MET A 85 -0.93 -12.14 -3.16
CA MET A 85 -1.34 -13.49 -3.59
C MET A 85 -0.41 -14.56 -2.99
N SER A 86 0.27 -14.21 -1.92
CA SER A 86 1.11 -15.09 -1.11
C SER A 86 0.88 -14.83 0.37
N ARG A 87 1.49 -15.65 1.22
CA ARG A 87 1.42 -15.47 2.67
C ARG A 87 2.57 -14.65 3.24
N HIS A 88 3.38 -14.04 2.39
CA HIS A 88 4.54 -13.29 2.83
C HIS A 88 4.20 -11.82 3.13
N PRO A 89 4.71 -11.27 4.24
CA PRO A 89 4.61 -9.85 4.52
C PRO A 89 5.37 -9.01 3.49
N PHE A 90 4.96 -7.76 3.34
CA PHE A 90 5.66 -6.78 2.53
C PHE A 90 5.71 -5.42 3.25
N VAL A 91 6.62 -4.58 2.83
CA VAL A 91 6.79 -3.24 3.40
C VAL A 91 5.88 -2.25 2.69
N VAL A 92 5.15 -1.46 3.46
CA VAL A 92 4.29 -0.37 2.98
C VAL A 92 4.87 0.94 3.48
N VAL A 93 5.14 1.86 2.56
CA VAL A 93 5.65 3.19 2.89
C VAL A 93 4.63 4.23 2.46
N VAL A 94 4.31 5.16 3.34
CA VAL A 94 3.43 6.29 3.06
C VAL A 94 4.02 7.57 3.63
N ALA A 95 3.60 8.71 3.11
CA ALA A 95 3.98 10.01 3.65
C ALA A 95 2.80 10.97 3.61
N PRO A 96 2.67 11.85 4.62
CA PRO A 96 1.67 12.91 4.59
C PRO A 96 2.01 13.90 3.47
N ASP A 97 0.99 14.54 2.90
CA ASP A 97 1.20 15.63 1.96
C ASP A 97 1.45 16.94 2.72
N GLU A 98 2.55 17.59 2.44
CA GLU A 98 2.92 18.88 3.02
C GLU A 98 3.07 19.91 1.90
N GLY A 99 1.96 20.53 1.53
CA GLY A 99 1.95 21.56 0.49
C GLY A 99 2.32 21.05 -0.90
N GLY A 100 1.88 19.84 -1.26
CA GLY A 100 2.15 19.21 -2.55
C GLY A 100 3.46 18.41 -2.61
N LYS A 101 4.14 18.24 -1.48
CA LYS A 101 5.34 17.43 -1.33
C LYS A 101 5.15 16.42 -0.21
N PRO A 102 5.85 15.28 -0.26
CA PRO A 102 5.77 14.33 0.84
C PRO A 102 6.50 14.88 2.08
N GLY A 103 5.85 14.80 3.22
CA GLY A 103 6.48 14.97 4.52
C GLY A 103 7.33 13.75 4.90
N ARG A 104 7.63 13.60 6.20
CA ARG A 104 8.43 12.48 6.70
C ARG A 104 7.69 11.16 6.47
N PRO A 105 8.29 10.18 5.76
CA PRO A 105 7.66 8.89 5.53
C PRO A 105 7.51 8.05 6.81
N LEU A 106 6.49 7.19 6.78
CA LEU A 106 6.24 6.12 7.73
C LEU A 106 6.37 4.79 6.99
N ALA A 107 6.91 3.79 7.65
CA ALA A 107 7.06 2.45 7.10
C ALA A 107 6.35 1.41 7.98
N PHE A 108 5.58 0.56 7.33
CA PHE A 108 4.82 -0.51 7.98
C PHE A 108 5.19 -1.87 7.38
N LEU A 109 5.20 -2.88 8.23
CA LEU A 109 5.25 -4.26 7.81
C LEU A 109 3.85 -4.85 7.89
N THR A 110 3.35 -5.40 6.79
CA THR A 110 2.06 -6.09 6.79
C THR A 110 2.14 -7.37 7.59
N GLN A 111 1.00 -7.77 8.16
CA GLN A 111 0.81 -9.12 8.68
C GLN A 111 0.36 -10.03 7.53
N VAL A 112 0.48 -11.34 7.74
CA VAL A 112 0.03 -12.34 6.76
C VAL A 112 -1.41 -12.09 6.36
N GLY A 113 -1.68 -11.99 5.06
CA GLY A 113 -3.00 -11.77 4.49
C GLY A 113 -3.48 -10.33 4.46
N GLN A 114 -2.73 -9.38 5.02
CA GLN A 114 -3.08 -7.97 4.89
C GLN A 114 -2.67 -7.42 3.52
N GLY A 115 -3.60 -6.72 2.88
CA GLY A 115 -3.35 -5.80 1.77
C GLY A 115 -3.61 -4.37 2.18
N VAL A 116 -3.37 -3.44 1.27
CA VAL A 116 -3.62 -2.01 1.48
C VAL A 116 -4.31 -1.40 0.28
N ASN A 117 -5.08 -0.36 0.51
CA ASN A 117 -5.53 0.55 -0.52
C ASN A 117 -5.01 1.95 -0.17
N TYR A 118 -4.21 2.53 -1.05
CA TYR A 118 -3.79 3.92 -0.92
C TYR A 118 -4.93 4.83 -1.40
N ASN A 119 -5.32 5.80 -0.59
CA ASN A 119 -6.25 6.84 -1.00
C ASN A 119 -5.70 7.58 -2.22
N ARG A 120 -6.59 8.08 -3.06
CA ARG A 120 -6.23 8.95 -4.17
C ARG A 120 -5.31 10.08 -3.72
N GLY A 121 -4.18 10.24 -4.40
CA GLY A 121 -3.20 11.30 -4.11
C GLY A 121 -2.28 11.05 -2.91
N THR A 122 -2.37 9.89 -2.26
CA THR A 122 -1.48 9.54 -1.15
C THR A 122 -0.06 9.28 -1.66
N TRP A 123 0.93 9.93 -1.06
CA TRP A 123 2.34 9.62 -1.28
C TRP A 123 2.66 8.24 -0.70
N HIS A 124 3.20 7.36 -1.54
CA HIS A 124 3.58 6.00 -1.14
C HIS A 124 4.86 5.52 -1.82
N GLY A 125 5.53 4.58 -1.20
CA GLY A 125 6.67 3.89 -1.82
C GLY A 125 6.21 2.89 -2.88
N VAL A 126 7.12 2.50 -3.76
CA VAL A 126 6.88 1.44 -4.73
C VAL A 126 6.68 0.09 -4.03
N LEU A 127 6.13 -0.87 -4.76
CA LEU A 127 5.92 -2.23 -4.23
C LEU A 127 7.23 -2.80 -3.68
N THR A 128 7.21 -3.18 -2.40
CA THR A 128 8.40 -3.59 -1.65
C THR A 128 8.16 -4.93 -0.94
N PRO A 129 8.13 -6.04 -1.68
CA PRO A 129 8.10 -7.38 -1.09
C PRO A 129 9.45 -7.74 -0.46
N LEU A 130 9.43 -8.65 0.51
CA LEU A 130 10.64 -9.15 1.17
C LEU A 130 10.95 -10.62 0.83
N HIS A 131 9.98 -11.34 0.26
CA HIS A 131 10.09 -12.77 -0.03
C HIS A 131 9.43 -13.14 -1.36
N GLU A 132 9.85 -14.25 -1.94
CA GLU A 132 9.14 -14.88 -3.04
C GLU A 132 8.20 -15.98 -2.54
N PRO A 133 7.08 -16.23 -3.25
CA PRO A 133 6.59 -15.50 -4.42
C PRO A 133 6.08 -14.11 -4.08
N ALA A 134 6.44 -13.13 -4.91
CA ALA A 134 6.08 -11.71 -4.73
C ALA A 134 5.03 -11.28 -5.76
N LEU A 135 3.92 -11.99 -5.80
CA LEU A 135 2.80 -11.73 -6.71
C LEU A 135 1.68 -11.00 -5.99
N PHE A 136 1.18 -9.95 -6.63
CA PHE A 136 0.11 -9.10 -6.09
C PHE A 136 -0.98 -8.87 -7.14
N ALA A 137 -2.23 -8.90 -6.70
CA ALA A 137 -3.33 -8.32 -7.45
C ALA A 137 -3.39 -6.83 -7.12
N VAL A 138 -3.44 -6.00 -8.15
CA VAL A 138 -3.49 -4.54 -8.02
C VAL A 138 -4.74 -4.03 -8.70
N ILE A 139 -5.55 -3.29 -7.95
CA ILE A 139 -6.78 -2.69 -8.48
C ILE A 139 -6.59 -1.19 -8.46
N ASP A 140 -6.61 -0.58 -9.62
CA ASP A 140 -6.42 0.85 -9.77
C ASP A 140 -7.16 1.41 -10.99
N ARG A 141 -6.98 2.71 -11.23
CA ARG A 141 -7.62 3.43 -12.32
C ARG A 141 -7.00 3.07 -13.66
N ILE A 142 -7.84 2.72 -14.61
CA ILE A 142 -7.51 2.66 -16.02
C ILE A 142 -8.16 3.85 -16.71
N GLY A 143 -7.35 4.69 -17.35
CA GLY A 143 -7.82 5.91 -18.01
C GLY A 143 -6.67 6.63 -18.70
N ASP A 144 -6.99 7.76 -19.33
CA ASP A 144 -6.02 8.59 -20.04
C ASP A 144 -5.19 9.42 -19.05
N GLY A 145 -4.01 9.86 -19.52
CA GLY A 145 -3.07 10.65 -18.74
C GLY A 145 -2.10 9.81 -17.90
N ASP A 146 -1.05 10.45 -17.42
CA ASP A 146 0.05 9.76 -16.74
C ASP A 146 -0.33 9.27 -15.34
N ASN A 147 -1.23 9.99 -14.66
CA ASN A 147 -1.68 9.66 -13.29
C ASN A 147 -0.53 9.27 -12.35
N LEU A 148 0.58 9.96 -12.46
CA LEU A 148 1.80 9.66 -11.71
C LEU A 148 2.57 10.93 -11.41
N GLU A 149 2.88 11.15 -10.15
CA GLU A 149 3.85 12.13 -9.69
C GLU A 149 4.87 11.43 -8.81
N GLU A 150 6.14 11.75 -9.02
CA GLU A 150 7.25 11.20 -8.27
C GLU A 150 7.96 12.30 -7.47
N HIS A 151 8.44 11.94 -6.29
CA HIS A 151 9.30 12.81 -5.49
C HIS A 151 10.54 12.05 -5.04
N TRP A 152 11.69 12.54 -5.47
CA TRP A 152 13.00 12.01 -5.09
C TRP A 152 13.56 12.84 -3.93
N PHE A 153 13.95 12.15 -2.84
CA PHE A 153 14.46 12.80 -1.65
C PHE A 153 15.92 13.24 -1.85
N ASP A 154 16.23 14.48 -1.50
CA ASP A 154 17.62 14.99 -1.51
C ASP A 154 18.53 14.16 -0.60
N THR A 155 17.99 13.76 0.55
CA THR A 155 18.64 12.83 1.48
C THR A 155 17.75 11.62 1.68
N PRO A 156 18.13 10.45 1.15
CA PRO A 156 17.35 9.24 1.33
C PRO A 156 17.16 8.84 2.78
N PHE A 157 16.00 8.25 3.05
CA PHE A 157 15.71 7.61 4.32
C PHE A 157 16.24 6.17 4.32
N VAL A 158 16.36 5.58 5.51
CA VAL A 158 16.72 4.16 5.65
C VAL A 158 15.66 3.47 6.51
N ILE A 159 14.97 2.52 5.91
CA ILE A 159 13.98 1.70 6.61
C ILE A 159 14.71 0.54 7.26
N GLU A 160 14.54 0.41 8.57
CA GLU A 160 15.21 -0.62 9.36
C GLU A 160 14.29 -1.21 10.43
N THR A 161 14.58 -2.42 10.83
CA THR A 161 14.00 -3.05 12.02
C THR A 161 14.75 -2.59 13.27
N ASP A 162 14.15 -2.80 14.44
CA ASP A 162 14.83 -2.61 15.73
C ASP A 162 16.03 -3.56 15.91
#